data_da40d036bfe9cba1536ced08715084be
#
_entry.id   da40d036bfe9cba1536ced08715084be
#
_cell.length_a   1.000
_cell.length_b   1.000
_cell.length_c   1.000
_cell.angle_alpha   90.00
_cell.angle_beta   90.00
_cell.angle_gamma   90.00
#
_symmetry.space_group_name_H-M   'P 1'
#
loop_
_entity.id
_entity.type
_entity.pdbx_description
1 polymer ?
#
loop_
_entity_poly.entity_id
_entity_poly.type
_entity_poly.pdbx_seq_one_letter_code
_entity_poly.pdbx_strand_id
1 'polypeptide(L)'
;SGMNFGWHNHDFEFHVTDSGDMPLDLIAAADENLMLELDLGWVRVAGMDPVGWINKYAGRIAAAHIKDIAPDGECTDEDGWADVGHGIMDWAAIHSALQSAGVGHYVVEHHNPADDARFAQRSLATINKF
;
A
#
# COMPACT_ATOMS: atom_id res chain seq x y z
N SER A 1 27.16 -4.28 3.28
CA SER A 1 27.14 -3.49 2.03
C SER A 1 26.72 -2.03 2.25
N GLY A 2 26.15 -1.68 3.40
CA GLY A 2 25.65 -0.33 3.70
C GLY A 2 24.33 0.04 2.98
N MET A 3 23.70 -0.91 2.28
CA MET A 3 22.36 -0.73 1.70
C MET A 3 21.30 -1.24 2.66
N ASN A 4 20.19 -0.51 2.77
CA ASN A 4 18.97 -1.01 3.40
C ASN A 4 18.23 -1.93 2.43
N PHE A 5 17.58 -2.93 2.97
CA PHE A 5 16.74 -3.86 2.21
C PHE A 5 15.30 -3.81 2.74
N GLY A 6 14.33 -3.81 1.84
CA GLY A 6 12.92 -3.84 2.18
C GLY A 6 12.17 -4.88 1.34
N TRP A 7 11.09 -5.42 1.92
CA TRP A 7 10.15 -6.29 1.23
C TRP A 7 8.96 -5.48 0.74
N HIS A 8 8.57 -5.65 -0.52
CA HIS A 8 7.35 -5.13 -1.11
C HIS A 8 6.31 -6.23 -1.23
N ASN A 9 5.12 -5.99 -0.67
CA ASN A 9 4.03 -6.96 -0.66
C ASN A 9 3.08 -6.80 -1.85
N HIS A 10 2.41 -7.91 -2.19
CA HIS A 10 1.16 -7.97 -2.95
C HIS A 10 0.04 -8.50 -2.04
N ASP A 11 -1.01 -9.07 -2.61
CA ASP A 11 -2.13 -9.65 -1.85
C ASP A 11 -1.80 -11.02 -1.26
N PHE A 12 -0.97 -11.82 -1.92
CA PHE A 12 -0.71 -13.20 -1.52
C PHE A 12 0.05 -13.32 -0.19
N GLU A 13 0.79 -12.30 0.24
CA GLU A 13 1.41 -12.28 1.56
C GLU A 13 0.41 -12.15 2.72
N PHE A 14 -0.86 -11.91 2.40
CA PHE A 14 -1.95 -11.84 3.38
C PHE A 14 -2.85 -13.07 3.36
N HIS A 15 -2.54 -14.09 2.56
CA HIS A 15 -3.23 -15.36 2.58
C HIS A 15 -2.54 -16.31 3.55
N VAL A 16 -3.23 -16.63 4.66
CA VAL A 16 -2.68 -17.53 5.68
C VAL A 16 -2.27 -18.87 5.10
N THR A 17 -1.14 -19.38 5.56
CA THR A 17 -0.62 -20.71 5.19
C THR A 17 -1.47 -21.83 5.79
N ASP A 18 -1.23 -23.07 5.39
CA ASP A 18 -1.88 -24.26 5.99
C ASP A 18 -1.59 -24.40 7.49
N SER A 19 -0.48 -23.85 7.99
CA SER A 19 -0.13 -23.80 9.40
C SER A 19 -0.83 -22.66 10.16
N GLY A 20 -1.54 -21.77 9.47
CA GLY A 20 -2.24 -20.63 10.05
C GLY A 20 -1.39 -19.37 10.20
N ASP A 21 -0.18 -19.38 9.65
CA ASP A 21 0.73 -18.24 9.71
C ASP A 21 0.45 -17.23 8.58
N MET A 22 0.67 -15.95 8.87
CA MET A 22 0.59 -14.88 7.88
C MET A 22 1.96 -14.72 7.19
N PRO A 23 2.08 -14.92 5.87
CA PRO A 23 3.36 -14.86 5.17
C PRO A 23 4.12 -13.55 5.39
N LEU A 24 3.46 -12.39 5.35
CA LEU A 24 4.13 -11.12 5.61
C LEU A 24 4.73 -11.05 7.02
N ASP A 25 4.07 -11.64 8.01
CA ASP A 25 4.59 -11.71 9.38
C ASP A 25 5.84 -12.61 9.46
N LEU A 26 5.84 -13.73 8.76
CA LEU A 26 7.01 -14.63 8.70
C LEU A 26 8.19 -13.95 8.01
N ILE A 27 7.94 -13.23 6.92
CA ILE A 27 8.97 -12.46 6.21
C ILE A 27 9.55 -11.38 7.12
N ALA A 28 8.69 -10.61 7.79
CA ALA A 28 9.13 -9.56 8.69
C ALA A 28 9.87 -10.10 9.93
N ALA A 29 9.57 -11.31 10.37
CA ALA A 29 10.22 -11.97 11.49
C ALA A 29 11.57 -12.61 11.12
N ALA A 30 11.86 -12.80 9.82
CA ALA A 30 13.10 -13.44 9.36
C ALA A 30 14.35 -12.61 9.67
N ASP A 31 14.23 -11.27 9.69
CA ASP A 31 15.29 -10.35 10.09
C ASP A 31 14.67 -9.08 10.71
N GLU A 32 15.12 -8.71 11.90
CA GLU A 32 14.65 -7.50 12.60
C GLU A 32 14.99 -6.19 11.87
N ASN A 33 16.01 -6.21 11.00
CA ASN A 33 16.42 -5.06 10.19
C ASN A 33 15.73 -5.02 8.83
N LEU A 34 14.96 -6.03 8.46
CA LEU A 34 14.18 -6.01 7.23
C LEU A 34 13.09 -4.94 7.31
N MET A 35 13.14 -3.98 6.42
CA MET A 35 12.11 -2.95 6.30
C MET A 35 10.98 -3.42 5.36
N LEU A 36 9.86 -2.72 5.38
CA LEU A 36 8.74 -2.95 4.47
C LEU A 36 8.58 -1.75 3.53
N GLU A 37 8.37 -2.03 2.28
CA GLU A 37 7.77 -1.13 1.30
C GLU A 37 6.31 -1.56 1.15
N LEU A 38 5.47 -1.02 2.04
CA LEU A 38 4.10 -1.51 2.23
C LEU A 38 3.16 -0.98 1.14
N ASP A 39 2.63 -1.88 0.31
CA ASP A 39 1.61 -1.54 -0.68
C ASP A 39 0.22 -1.62 -0.07
N LEU A 40 -0.39 -0.45 0.13
CA LEU A 40 -1.68 -0.30 0.79
C LEU A 40 -2.85 -0.72 -0.09
N GLY A 41 -2.71 -0.62 -1.41
CA GLY A 41 -3.69 -1.12 -2.37
C GLY A 41 -3.78 -2.64 -2.29
N TRP A 42 -2.67 -3.34 -2.31
CA TRP A 42 -2.66 -4.80 -2.19
C TRP A 42 -3.11 -5.29 -0.81
N VAL A 43 -2.79 -4.57 0.27
CA VAL A 43 -3.38 -4.83 1.60
C VAL A 43 -4.91 -4.83 1.52
N ARG A 44 -5.48 -3.83 0.86
CA ARG A 44 -6.94 -3.70 0.71
C ARG A 44 -7.52 -4.76 -0.22
N VAL A 45 -6.87 -5.10 -1.34
CA VAL A 45 -7.26 -6.20 -2.24
C VAL A 45 -7.34 -7.53 -1.50
N ALA A 46 -6.40 -7.78 -0.60
CA ALA A 46 -6.40 -8.96 0.28
C ALA A 46 -7.52 -8.95 1.35
N GLY A 47 -8.36 -7.92 1.39
CA GLY A 47 -9.43 -7.78 2.37
C GLY A 47 -8.98 -7.32 3.75
N MET A 48 -7.73 -6.84 3.86
CA MET A 48 -7.15 -6.39 5.13
C MET A 48 -7.36 -4.89 5.34
N ASP A 49 -7.19 -4.45 6.60
CA ASP A 49 -7.25 -3.03 6.96
C ASP A 49 -5.87 -2.37 6.82
N PRO A 50 -5.68 -1.42 5.86
CA PRO A 50 -4.40 -0.73 5.68
C PRO A 50 -3.91 0.00 6.94
N VAL A 51 -4.80 0.65 7.69
CA VAL A 51 -4.45 1.36 8.92
C VAL A 51 -3.95 0.40 9.98
N GLY A 52 -4.60 -0.75 10.14
CA GLY A 52 -4.17 -1.81 11.04
C GLY A 52 -2.75 -2.31 10.73
N TRP A 53 -2.45 -2.52 9.45
CA TRP A 53 -1.12 -2.98 9.02
C TRP A 53 -0.04 -1.90 9.14
N ILE A 54 -0.35 -0.63 8.87
CA ILE A 54 0.56 0.49 9.14
C ILE A 54 0.92 0.53 10.63
N ASN A 55 -0.07 0.48 11.51
CA ASN A 55 0.15 0.53 12.95
C ASN A 55 0.95 -0.68 13.46
N LYS A 56 0.67 -1.87 12.93
CA LYS A 56 1.36 -3.11 13.30
C LYS A 56 2.86 -3.03 13.02
N TYR A 57 3.25 -2.41 11.93
CA TYR A 57 4.65 -2.31 11.48
C TYR A 57 5.23 -0.90 11.62
N ALA A 58 4.64 -0.05 12.46
CA ALA A 58 5.19 1.28 12.73
C ALA A 58 6.68 1.21 13.11
N GLY A 59 7.49 2.06 12.48
CA GLY A 59 8.95 2.06 12.63
C GLY A 59 9.71 1.04 11.76
N ARG A 60 9.00 0.16 11.01
CA ARG A 60 9.58 -0.80 10.07
C ARG A 60 9.14 -0.58 8.61
N ILE A 61 8.41 0.49 8.34
CA ILE A 61 7.96 0.85 6.99
C ILE A 61 8.91 1.91 6.43
N ALA A 62 9.69 1.56 5.43
CA ALA A 62 10.62 2.46 4.75
C ALA A 62 9.92 3.33 3.70
N ALA A 63 8.93 2.77 3.03
CA ALA A 63 8.10 3.44 2.03
C ALA A 63 6.70 2.83 2.00
N ALA A 64 5.73 3.59 1.49
CA ALA A 64 4.38 3.08 1.26
C ALA A 64 3.96 3.33 -0.19
N HIS A 65 3.42 2.29 -0.85
CA HIS A 65 2.75 2.46 -2.13
C HIS A 65 1.35 3.02 -1.91
N ILE A 66 1.10 4.15 -2.55
CA ILE A 66 -0.16 4.90 -2.53
C ILE A 66 -0.92 4.51 -3.80
N LYS A 67 -1.81 3.54 -3.65
CA LYS A 67 -2.52 2.87 -4.74
C LYS A 67 -3.99 2.75 -4.37
N ASP A 68 -4.87 3.26 -5.21
CA ASP A 68 -6.30 3.29 -4.95
C ASP A 68 -7.04 2.23 -5.76
N ILE A 69 -8.19 1.81 -5.29
CA ILE A 69 -9.01 0.76 -5.87
C ILE A 69 -10.37 1.35 -6.23
N ALA A 70 -10.84 1.09 -7.43
CA ALA A 70 -12.16 1.49 -7.87
C ALA A 70 -13.27 0.73 -7.10
N PRO A 71 -14.48 1.29 -7.00
CA PRO A 71 -15.64 0.52 -6.58
C PRO A 71 -15.84 -0.73 -7.44
N ASP A 72 -16.45 -1.75 -6.85
CA ASP A 72 -16.70 -3.03 -7.53
C ASP A 72 -17.41 -2.84 -8.88
N GLY A 73 -16.80 -3.37 -9.94
CA GLY A 73 -17.32 -3.30 -11.31
C GLY A 73 -16.99 -2.02 -12.07
N GLU A 74 -16.30 -1.05 -11.45
CA GLU A 74 -15.79 0.15 -12.11
C GLU A 74 -14.33 -0.04 -12.54
N CYS A 75 -13.85 0.81 -13.47
CA CYS A 75 -12.48 0.80 -14.02
C CYS A 75 -11.98 -0.60 -14.42
N THR A 76 -12.86 -1.42 -15.00
CA THR A 76 -12.52 -2.80 -15.41
C THR A 76 -11.49 -2.86 -16.52
N ASP A 77 -11.39 -1.82 -17.33
CA ASP A 77 -10.36 -1.60 -18.34
C ASP A 77 -9.01 -1.13 -17.77
N GLU A 78 -9.01 -0.76 -16.48
CA GLU A 78 -7.85 -0.38 -15.69
C GLU A 78 -7.57 -1.41 -14.56
N ASP A 79 -8.02 -2.66 -14.73
CA ASP A 79 -7.87 -3.78 -13.79
C ASP A 79 -8.45 -3.52 -12.38
N GLY A 80 -9.44 -2.63 -12.29
CA GLY A 80 -10.07 -2.22 -11.03
C GLY A 80 -9.27 -1.24 -10.19
N TRP A 81 -8.17 -0.71 -10.71
CA TRP A 81 -7.42 0.35 -10.04
C TRP A 81 -8.03 1.72 -10.32
N ALA A 82 -7.81 2.67 -9.44
CA ALA A 82 -8.27 4.04 -9.58
C ALA A 82 -7.13 5.05 -9.37
N ASP A 83 -7.29 6.26 -9.93
CA ASP A 83 -6.43 7.37 -9.55
C ASP A 83 -6.56 7.64 -8.05
N VAL A 84 -5.48 7.95 -7.35
CA VAL A 84 -5.47 8.16 -5.90
C VAL A 84 -6.48 9.23 -5.48
N GLY A 85 -7.35 8.86 -4.53
CA GLY A 85 -8.44 9.73 -4.04
C GLY A 85 -9.71 9.70 -4.90
N HIS A 86 -9.76 8.82 -5.90
CA HIS A 86 -10.93 8.60 -6.76
C HIS A 86 -11.48 7.17 -6.65
N GLY A 87 -10.93 6.38 -5.74
CA GLY A 87 -11.37 5.03 -5.41
C GLY A 87 -12.04 4.95 -4.03
N ILE A 88 -11.87 3.81 -3.38
CA ILE A 88 -12.54 3.47 -2.13
C ILE A 88 -11.65 3.57 -0.89
N MET A 89 -10.39 3.98 -1.04
CA MET A 89 -9.45 4.05 0.07
C MET A 89 -9.70 5.30 0.94
N ASP A 90 -9.72 5.13 2.26
CA ASP A 90 -9.80 6.26 3.21
C ASP A 90 -8.41 6.90 3.39
N TRP A 91 -8.05 7.76 2.44
CA TRP A 91 -6.74 8.41 2.44
C TRP A 91 -6.51 9.33 3.62
N ALA A 92 -7.55 9.89 4.23
CA ALA A 92 -7.40 10.72 5.41
C ALA A 92 -6.93 9.90 6.61
N ALA A 93 -7.56 8.75 6.87
CA ALA A 93 -7.16 7.84 7.93
C ALA A 93 -5.79 7.19 7.64
N ILE A 94 -5.55 6.77 6.40
CA ILE A 94 -4.29 6.15 5.96
C ILE A 94 -3.12 7.12 6.12
N HIS A 95 -3.25 8.35 5.62
CA HIS A 95 -2.19 9.35 5.72
C HIS A 95 -1.87 9.69 7.18
N SER A 96 -2.89 9.87 8.02
CA SER A 96 -2.69 10.09 9.46
C SER A 96 -1.92 8.94 10.13
N ALA A 97 -2.22 7.69 9.76
CA ALA A 97 -1.50 6.52 10.27
C ALA A 97 -0.05 6.48 9.78
N LEU A 98 0.19 6.75 8.49
CA LEU A 98 1.54 6.81 7.91
C LEU A 98 2.41 7.89 8.58
N GLN A 99 1.85 9.08 8.80
CA GLN A 99 2.55 10.15 9.52
C GLN A 99 2.89 9.72 10.96
N SER A 100 1.93 9.11 11.67
CA SER A 100 2.13 8.63 13.04
C SER A 100 3.18 7.52 13.12
N ALA A 101 3.29 6.68 12.07
CA ALA A 101 4.29 5.64 11.94
C ALA A 101 5.66 6.16 11.47
N GLY A 102 5.80 7.46 11.16
CA GLY A 102 7.05 8.08 10.70
C GLY A 102 7.42 7.78 9.25
N VAL A 103 6.46 7.36 8.42
CA VAL A 103 6.69 7.05 7.00
C VAL A 103 6.75 8.34 6.20
N GLY A 104 7.90 8.61 5.54
CA GLY A 104 8.14 9.83 4.77
C GLY A 104 8.31 9.62 3.26
N HIS A 105 8.27 8.38 2.78
CA HIS A 105 8.41 8.05 1.36
C HIS A 105 7.14 7.41 0.82
N TYR A 106 6.56 8.06 -0.17
CA TYR A 106 5.33 7.61 -0.84
C TYR A 106 5.60 7.35 -2.32
N VAL A 107 5.23 6.15 -2.78
CA VAL A 107 5.30 5.74 -4.17
C VAL A 107 3.88 5.70 -4.72
N VAL A 108 3.57 6.60 -5.65
CA VAL A 108 2.26 6.64 -6.29
C VAL A 108 2.26 5.71 -7.49
N GLU A 109 1.40 4.72 -7.47
CA GLU A 109 1.41 3.66 -8.47
C GLU A 109 0.02 3.33 -8.99
N HIS A 110 -0.04 2.97 -10.28
CA HIS A 110 -1.19 2.39 -10.97
C HIS A 110 -0.70 1.37 -11.99
N HIS A 111 -1.23 0.14 -11.97
CA HIS A 111 -0.69 -0.92 -12.83
C HIS A 111 -1.07 -0.77 -14.29
N ASN A 112 -2.25 -0.21 -14.58
CA ASN A 112 -2.80 -0.18 -15.94
C ASN A 112 -3.66 1.08 -16.16
N PRO A 113 -3.08 2.31 -16.08
CA PRO A 113 -3.86 3.52 -16.30
C PRO A 113 -4.20 3.66 -17.80
N ALA A 114 -5.47 3.87 -18.11
CA ALA A 114 -5.89 4.18 -19.50
C ALA A 114 -5.33 5.52 -19.99
N ASP A 115 -5.00 6.42 -19.06
CA ASP A 115 -4.36 7.72 -19.29
C ASP A 115 -3.39 8.02 -18.14
N ASP A 116 -2.10 7.87 -18.40
CA ASP A 116 -1.03 8.05 -17.42
C ASP A 116 -0.89 9.52 -16.97
N ALA A 117 -1.14 10.47 -17.84
CA ALA A 117 -1.12 11.89 -17.51
C ALA A 117 -2.29 12.26 -16.59
N ARG A 118 -3.50 11.76 -16.85
CA ARG A 118 -4.66 11.89 -15.97
C ARG A 118 -4.35 11.31 -14.59
N PHE A 119 -3.86 10.07 -14.55
CA PHE A 119 -3.49 9.40 -13.29
C PHE A 119 -2.50 10.24 -12.49
N ALA A 120 -1.40 10.67 -13.11
CA ALA A 120 -0.38 11.47 -12.41
C ALA A 120 -0.94 12.79 -11.87
N GLN A 121 -1.72 13.52 -12.69
CA GLN A 121 -2.28 14.82 -12.29
C GLN A 121 -3.30 14.70 -11.16
N ARG A 122 -4.24 13.74 -11.26
CA ARG A 122 -5.31 13.56 -10.26
C ARG A 122 -4.75 13.03 -8.95
N SER A 123 -3.86 12.06 -9.00
CA SER A 123 -3.22 11.49 -7.83
C SER A 123 -2.38 12.55 -7.09
N LEU A 124 -1.57 13.32 -7.80
CA LEU A 124 -0.80 14.43 -7.21
C LEU A 124 -1.70 15.49 -6.57
N ALA A 125 -2.82 15.85 -7.24
CA ALA A 125 -3.78 16.81 -6.69
C ALA A 125 -4.44 16.32 -5.39
N THR A 126 -4.61 15.01 -5.22
CA THR A 126 -5.11 14.41 -3.98
C THR A 126 -4.04 14.43 -2.89
N ILE A 127 -2.83 13.97 -3.20
CA ILE A 127 -1.73 13.86 -2.22
C ILE A 127 -1.33 15.24 -1.68
N ASN A 128 -1.37 16.28 -2.49
CA ASN A 128 -1.08 17.64 -2.06
C ASN A 128 -2.11 18.24 -1.05
N LYS A 129 -3.18 17.50 -0.75
CA LYS A 129 -4.17 17.90 0.28
C LYS A 129 -3.93 17.20 1.63
N PHE A 130 -2.98 16.33 1.67
CA PHE A 130 -2.61 15.54 2.87
C PHE A 130 -1.80 16.36 3.87
#